data_d82c15c9ec26f2c93784df0b010dea12
#
_entry.id   d82c15c9ec26f2c93784df0b010dea12
#
_cell.length_a   1.000
_cell.length_b   1.000
_cell.length_c   1.000
_cell.angle_alpha   90.00
_cell.angle_beta   90.00
_cell.angle_gamma   90.00
#
_symmetry.space_group_name_H-M   'P 1'
#
loop_
_entity.id
_entity.type
_entity.pdbx_description
1 polymer ?
#
loop_
_entity_poly.entity_id
_entity_poly.type
_entity_poly.pdbx_seq_one_letter_code
_entity_poly.pdbx_strand_id
1 'polypeptide(L)'
;MNIKEYIKQWAESYKTDLTENIMPFWMEHGWDKVNGGVYTCLDRDGSLIDSTKSVWFQGRFAFICAYAYNNVEKNPMWLEAAKSTLDFIEKHCFDENGRMYFSVTAEGKPLRMRRYVFSETFAAIAMSEYALATGEQKYAERALQIFKDTQRFLTTPGILAPKFEESVQLQSHSIIMILINVASCIRKVINDPKLTEQIDESIAKLKKYFIHPEFKCLLETVGMNGEFVDTCMGRTINPGHCIETSWFVLDVAKQRGWDKEITDMALQIFDWSWDWGWDKQYGGIINFRDCRNLPVQDYSQDMKFWWPQTETIIASLYAYLATGDDEYIYKHQRISEWTYAHFPDAEFGEWYGYLHRDGTVAQPAKGNLFKGPFHIPRMMIKAYSLCQEILNKEV
;
A
#
# COMPACT_ATOMS: atom_id res chain seq x y z
N MET A 1 25.41 -16.55 5.79
CA MET A 1 24.28 -16.27 6.69
C MET A 1 23.45 -17.55 6.85
N ASN A 2 23.02 -17.92 8.05
CA ASN A 2 22.00 -18.97 8.21
C ASN A 2 20.64 -18.34 7.92
N ILE A 3 20.05 -18.63 6.77
CA ILE A 3 18.80 -18.00 6.32
C ILE A 3 17.65 -18.32 7.26
N LYS A 4 17.53 -19.54 7.74
CA LYS A 4 16.47 -19.95 8.67
C LYS A 4 16.49 -19.14 9.98
N GLU A 5 17.67 -18.97 10.56
CA GLU A 5 17.83 -18.16 11.76
C GLU A 5 17.57 -16.66 11.50
N TYR A 6 18.04 -16.17 10.35
CA TYR A 6 17.78 -14.81 9.90
C TYR A 6 16.25 -14.53 9.75
N ILE A 7 15.51 -15.40 9.06
CA ILE A 7 14.07 -15.27 8.88
C ILE A 7 13.33 -15.34 10.23
N LYS A 8 13.75 -16.22 11.13
CA LYS A 8 13.17 -16.32 12.48
C LYS A 8 13.36 -15.04 13.30
N GLN A 9 14.55 -14.44 13.26
CA GLN A 9 14.85 -13.19 13.96
C GLN A 9 13.98 -12.05 13.42
N TRP A 10 13.85 -11.92 12.09
CA TRP A 10 13.01 -10.88 11.51
C TRP A 10 11.53 -11.10 11.75
N ALA A 11 11.03 -12.33 11.74
CA ALA A 11 9.66 -12.63 12.12
C ALA A 11 9.34 -12.12 13.52
N GLU A 12 10.21 -12.39 14.50
CA GLU A 12 10.04 -11.90 15.88
C GLU A 12 10.11 -10.37 15.94
N SER A 13 11.08 -9.75 15.25
CA SER A 13 11.22 -8.30 15.21
C SER A 13 9.97 -7.62 14.65
N TYR A 14 9.41 -8.12 13.55
CA TYR A 14 8.19 -7.56 12.96
C TYR A 14 6.99 -7.67 13.89
N LYS A 15 6.81 -8.82 14.55
CA LYS A 15 5.73 -9.02 15.49
C LYS A 15 5.87 -8.10 16.70
N THR A 16 7.04 -8.07 17.31
CA THR A 16 7.30 -7.26 18.52
C THR A 16 7.14 -5.77 18.23
N ASP A 17 7.75 -5.26 17.16
CA ASP A 17 7.63 -3.84 16.80
C ASP A 17 6.17 -3.45 16.48
N LEU A 18 5.42 -4.32 15.80
CA LEU A 18 4.00 -4.11 15.55
C LEU A 18 3.19 -4.01 16.85
N THR A 19 3.37 -4.98 17.76
CA THR A 19 2.49 -5.13 18.95
C THR A 19 2.89 -4.26 20.13
N GLU A 20 4.17 -3.88 20.23
CA GLU A 20 4.70 -3.11 21.36
C GLU A 20 4.97 -1.63 21.04
N ASN A 21 5.04 -1.27 19.74
CA ASN A 21 5.35 0.09 19.32
C ASN A 21 4.27 0.65 18.37
N ILE A 22 4.12 0.09 17.16
CA ILE A 22 3.33 0.71 16.09
C ILE A 22 1.83 0.73 16.41
N MET A 23 1.25 -0.42 16.76
CA MET A 23 -0.18 -0.48 17.08
C MET A 23 -0.51 0.30 18.35
N PRO A 24 0.25 0.20 19.47
CA PRO A 24 0.01 1.04 20.64
C PRO A 24 0.02 2.53 20.36
N PHE A 25 1.00 3.03 19.58
CA PHE A 25 1.06 4.45 19.20
C PHE A 25 -0.24 4.91 18.52
N TRP A 26 -0.72 4.20 17.50
CA TRP A 26 -1.93 4.60 16.79
C TRP A 26 -3.22 4.38 17.57
N MET A 27 -3.27 3.39 18.46
CA MET A 27 -4.40 3.15 19.37
C MET A 27 -4.52 4.23 20.46
N GLU A 28 -3.40 4.79 20.90
CA GLU A 28 -3.35 5.85 21.92
C GLU A 28 -3.59 7.23 21.31
N HIS A 29 -2.83 7.58 20.27
CA HIS A 29 -2.77 8.94 19.73
C HIS A 29 -3.68 9.14 18.51
N GLY A 30 -3.90 8.10 17.71
CA GLY A 30 -4.64 8.21 16.45
C GLY A 30 -6.13 7.93 16.57
N TRP A 31 -6.54 6.90 17.32
CA TRP A 31 -7.94 6.50 17.38
C TRP A 31 -8.82 7.55 18.09
N ASP A 32 -9.77 8.14 17.35
CA ASP A 32 -10.77 9.06 17.91
C ASP A 32 -11.90 8.28 18.59
N LYS A 33 -11.82 8.15 19.91
CA LYS A 33 -12.84 7.46 20.72
C LYS A 33 -14.10 8.27 20.93
N VAL A 34 -14.11 9.55 20.55
CA VAL A 34 -15.26 10.46 20.73
C VAL A 34 -16.18 10.44 19.51
N ASN A 35 -15.62 10.70 18.33
CA ASN A 35 -16.39 10.77 17.08
C ASN A 35 -16.28 9.50 16.24
N GLY A 36 -15.37 8.59 16.57
CA GLY A 36 -14.99 7.46 15.74
C GLY A 36 -13.97 7.81 14.66
N GLY A 37 -13.35 6.79 14.06
CA GLY A 37 -12.32 6.99 13.05
C GLY A 37 -10.94 7.27 13.63
N VAL A 38 -10.03 7.79 12.78
CA VAL A 38 -8.63 7.99 13.13
C VAL A 38 -8.13 9.38 12.73
N TYR A 39 -7.37 10.02 13.60
CA TYR A 39 -6.53 11.17 13.30
C TYR A 39 -5.18 10.73 12.76
N THR A 40 -4.65 11.40 11.76
CA THR A 40 -3.33 11.11 11.20
C THR A 40 -2.37 12.29 11.23
N CYS A 41 -2.85 13.52 11.41
CA CYS A 41 -2.00 14.68 11.51
C CYS A 41 -1.47 14.81 12.95
N LEU A 42 -0.46 14.00 13.27
CA LEU A 42 0.15 13.89 14.60
C LEU A 42 1.60 14.38 14.56
N ASP A 43 2.00 15.12 15.57
CA ASP A 43 3.39 15.53 15.77
C ASP A 43 4.27 14.35 16.20
N ARG A 44 5.55 14.59 16.40
CA ARG A 44 6.55 13.59 16.76
C ARG A 44 6.20 12.85 18.06
N ASP A 45 5.68 13.57 19.04
CA ASP A 45 5.28 13.03 20.35
C ASP A 45 3.86 12.41 20.37
N GLY A 46 3.17 12.36 19.23
CA GLY A 46 1.80 11.87 19.10
C GLY A 46 0.73 12.93 19.38
N SER A 47 1.10 14.17 19.73
CA SER A 47 0.13 15.25 19.90
C SER A 47 -0.56 15.62 18.59
N LEU A 48 -1.84 16.03 18.68
CA LEU A 48 -2.65 16.36 17.52
C LEU A 48 -2.27 17.72 16.92
N ILE A 49 -1.81 17.74 15.67
CA ILE A 49 -1.53 18.97 14.92
C ILE A 49 -2.80 19.52 14.26
N ASP A 50 -3.59 18.62 13.65
CA ASP A 50 -4.80 18.97 12.89
C ASP A 50 -5.83 17.85 13.02
N SER A 51 -7.07 18.21 13.36
CA SER A 51 -8.18 17.27 13.53
C SER A 51 -8.86 16.85 12.21
N THR A 52 -8.39 17.35 11.06
CA THR A 52 -8.87 16.93 9.75
C THR A 52 -8.59 15.43 9.55
N LYS A 53 -9.63 14.68 9.22
CA LYS A 53 -9.53 13.24 8.96
C LYS A 53 -9.38 12.97 7.46
N SER A 54 -8.27 12.33 7.08
CA SER A 54 -8.12 11.76 5.75
C SER A 54 -9.02 10.53 5.63
N VAL A 55 -9.93 10.52 4.65
CA VAL A 55 -10.84 9.38 4.41
C VAL A 55 -10.07 8.14 3.95
N TRP A 56 -8.94 8.32 3.24
CA TRP A 56 -8.05 7.21 2.95
C TRP A 56 -7.62 6.46 4.20
N PHE A 57 -7.27 7.22 5.26
CA PHE A 57 -6.83 6.60 6.51
C PHE A 57 -7.96 6.06 7.36
N GLN A 58 -9.19 6.48 7.17
CA GLN A 58 -10.31 5.79 7.81
C GLN A 58 -10.37 4.33 7.30
N GLY A 59 -10.38 4.13 5.98
CA GLY A 59 -10.33 2.77 5.41
C GLY A 59 -9.05 2.02 5.78
N ARG A 60 -7.90 2.67 5.66
CA ARG A 60 -6.59 2.07 5.95
C ARG A 60 -6.43 1.63 7.41
N PHE A 61 -6.86 2.46 8.37
CA PHE A 61 -6.78 2.12 9.80
C PHE A 61 -7.72 0.97 10.16
N ALA A 62 -8.97 1.02 9.72
CA ALA A 62 -9.92 -0.07 9.94
C ALA A 62 -9.40 -1.40 9.35
N PHE A 63 -8.81 -1.34 8.13
CA PHE A 63 -8.15 -2.49 7.52
C PHE A 63 -7.01 -3.01 8.40
N ILE A 64 -6.09 -2.16 8.84
CA ILE A 64 -4.93 -2.58 9.63
C ILE A 64 -5.35 -3.20 10.96
N CYS A 65 -6.32 -2.64 11.66
CA CYS A 65 -6.82 -3.19 12.91
C CYS A 65 -7.43 -4.59 12.70
N ALA A 66 -8.27 -4.78 11.69
CA ALA A 66 -8.83 -6.08 11.36
C ALA A 66 -7.76 -7.06 10.86
N TYR A 67 -6.79 -6.59 10.07
CA TYR A 67 -5.72 -7.40 9.51
C TYR A 67 -4.74 -7.90 10.57
N ALA A 68 -4.37 -7.04 11.53
CA ALA A 68 -3.58 -7.44 12.69
C ALA A 68 -4.34 -8.48 13.55
N TYR A 69 -5.63 -8.26 13.79
CA TYR A 69 -6.49 -9.22 14.48
C TYR A 69 -6.54 -10.59 13.78
N ASN A 70 -6.63 -10.61 12.46
CA ASN A 70 -6.72 -11.86 11.71
C ASN A 70 -5.41 -12.65 11.67
N ASN A 71 -4.26 -11.95 11.61
CA ASN A 71 -3.00 -12.57 11.24
C ASN A 71 -1.93 -12.60 12.34
N VAL A 72 -2.07 -11.79 13.41
CA VAL A 72 -1.04 -11.69 14.45
C VAL A 72 -1.59 -12.07 15.83
N GLU A 73 -2.62 -11.37 16.31
CA GLU A 73 -3.16 -11.56 17.64
C GLU A 73 -4.65 -11.21 17.70
N LYS A 74 -5.46 -12.03 18.39
CA LYS A 74 -6.90 -11.81 18.57
C LYS A 74 -7.20 -10.72 19.62
N ASN A 75 -6.63 -9.53 19.44
CA ASN A 75 -6.82 -8.40 20.33
C ASN A 75 -8.20 -7.73 20.12
N PRO A 76 -9.12 -7.78 21.07
CA PRO A 76 -10.48 -7.25 20.89
C PRO A 76 -10.53 -5.73 20.70
N MET A 77 -9.55 -4.99 21.25
CA MET A 77 -9.49 -3.53 21.07
C MET A 77 -9.22 -3.15 19.61
N TRP A 78 -8.44 -3.93 18.88
CA TRP A 78 -8.20 -3.70 17.45
C TRP A 78 -9.51 -3.88 16.66
N LEU A 79 -10.29 -4.90 17.00
CA LEU A 79 -11.56 -5.14 16.33
C LEU A 79 -12.60 -4.05 16.68
N GLU A 80 -12.60 -3.54 17.91
CA GLU A 80 -13.42 -2.40 18.32
C GLU A 80 -13.04 -1.12 17.56
N ALA A 81 -11.75 -0.81 17.44
CA ALA A 81 -11.27 0.34 16.69
C ALA A 81 -11.62 0.23 15.20
N ALA A 82 -11.49 -0.97 14.59
CA ALA A 82 -11.93 -1.22 13.23
C ALA A 82 -13.43 -0.95 13.08
N LYS A 83 -14.27 -1.49 13.97
CA LYS A 83 -15.73 -1.28 13.95
C LYS A 83 -16.11 0.19 14.07
N SER A 84 -15.56 0.88 15.08
CA SER A 84 -15.78 2.33 15.30
C SER A 84 -15.42 3.14 14.06
N THR A 85 -14.34 2.79 13.39
CA THR A 85 -13.89 3.48 12.18
C THR A 85 -14.79 3.16 10.97
N LEU A 86 -15.23 1.91 10.81
CA LEU A 86 -16.18 1.54 9.77
C LEU A 86 -17.54 2.24 9.95
N ASP A 87 -18.02 2.39 11.19
CA ASP A 87 -19.25 3.14 11.48
C ASP A 87 -19.09 4.62 11.12
N PHE A 88 -17.92 5.21 11.40
CA PHE A 88 -17.61 6.57 10.99
C PHE A 88 -17.58 6.72 9.45
N ILE A 89 -17.01 5.75 8.74
CA ILE A 89 -16.99 5.72 7.27
C ILE A 89 -18.41 5.72 6.72
N GLU A 90 -19.25 4.78 7.16
CA GLU A 90 -20.61 4.65 6.66
C GLU A 90 -21.46 5.90 6.93
N LYS A 91 -21.27 6.52 8.08
CA LYS A 91 -22.09 7.67 8.49
C LYS A 91 -21.65 8.99 7.84
N HIS A 92 -20.32 9.15 7.55
CA HIS A 92 -19.76 10.48 7.30
C HIS A 92 -18.94 10.61 6.02
N CYS A 93 -18.49 9.50 5.44
CA CYS A 93 -17.48 9.59 4.38
C CYS A 93 -18.05 9.50 2.95
N PHE A 94 -19.33 9.25 2.79
CA PHE A 94 -20.01 9.19 1.48
C PHE A 94 -20.83 10.45 1.21
N ASP A 95 -20.87 10.88 -0.06
CA ASP A 95 -21.84 11.86 -0.56
C ASP A 95 -23.17 11.17 -0.95
N GLU A 96 -24.15 11.96 -1.36
CA GLU A 96 -25.47 11.49 -1.79
C GLU A 96 -25.44 10.58 -3.03
N ASN A 97 -24.37 10.62 -3.82
CA ASN A 97 -24.19 9.81 -5.03
C ASN A 97 -23.35 8.53 -4.77
N GLY A 98 -22.95 8.30 -3.52
CA GLY A 98 -22.12 7.17 -3.11
C GLY A 98 -20.63 7.35 -3.35
N ARG A 99 -20.15 8.58 -3.71
CA ARG A 99 -18.74 8.91 -3.81
C ARG A 99 -18.18 9.22 -2.43
N MET A 100 -16.93 8.82 -2.18
CA MET A 100 -16.28 9.12 -0.92
C MET A 100 -15.47 10.40 -0.98
N TYR A 101 -15.55 11.18 0.11
CA TYR A 101 -14.70 12.36 0.30
C TYR A 101 -13.22 11.96 0.42
N PHE A 102 -12.34 12.93 0.21
CA PHE A 102 -10.90 12.79 0.51
C PHE A 102 -10.60 13.15 1.97
N SER A 103 -11.25 14.21 2.48
CA SER A 103 -11.11 14.62 3.88
C SER A 103 -12.41 15.16 4.44
N VAL A 104 -12.56 14.98 5.75
CA VAL A 104 -13.71 15.45 6.56
C VAL A 104 -13.20 16.07 7.86
N THR A 105 -14.05 16.85 8.57
CA THR A 105 -13.72 17.34 9.93
C THR A 105 -13.68 16.17 10.93
N ALA A 106 -13.27 16.45 12.16
CA ALA A 106 -13.32 15.48 13.26
C ALA A 106 -14.72 14.84 13.43
N GLU A 107 -15.78 15.63 13.29
CA GLU A 107 -17.18 15.23 13.43
C GLU A 107 -17.78 14.65 12.13
N GLY A 108 -16.99 14.61 11.04
CA GLY A 108 -17.40 14.02 9.77
C GLY A 108 -18.05 14.99 8.77
N LYS A 109 -17.95 16.32 8.95
CA LYS A 109 -18.42 17.27 7.94
C LYS A 109 -17.51 17.26 6.72
N PRO A 110 -18.03 17.26 5.47
CA PRO A 110 -17.23 17.24 4.25
C PRO A 110 -16.31 18.44 4.13
N LEU A 111 -15.03 18.20 3.76
CA LEU A 111 -14.05 19.25 3.49
C LEU A 111 -13.58 19.22 2.03
N ARG A 112 -13.28 18.02 1.50
CA ARG A 112 -12.68 17.91 0.18
C ARG A 112 -13.11 16.62 -0.53
N MET A 113 -13.45 16.76 -1.82
CA MET A 113 -13.61 15.67 -2.77
C MET A 113 -12.40 15.62 -3.71
N ARG A 114 -12.01 14.43 -4.16
CA ARG A 114 -11.02 14.24 -5.22
C ARG A 114 -11.61 13.50 -6.42
N ARG A 115 -10.95 13.64 -7.59
CA ARG A 115 -11.37 13.04 -8.86
C ARG A 115 -11.10 11.54 -9.00
N TYR A 116 -10.47 10.89 -8.03
CA TYR A 116 -10.13 9.47 -8.07
C TYR A 116 -10.75 8.72 -6.90
N VAL A 117 -10.76 7.40 -7.01
CA VAL A 117 -11.53 6.45 -6.20
C VAL A 117 -10.75 5.75 -5.09
N PHE A 118 -9.62 6.29 -4.64
CA PHE A 118 -8.81 5.61 -3.63
C PHE A 118 -9.48 5.52 -2.26
N SER A 119 -10.34 6.48 -1.90
CA SER A 119 -11.11 6.38 -0.65
C SER A 119 -12.00 5.15 -0.66
N GLU A 120 -12.72 4.95 -1.76
CA GLU A 120 -13.60 3.81 -2.00
C GLU A 120 -12.81 2.49 -1.94
N THR A 121 -11.63 2.43 -2.55
CA THR A 121 -10.81 1.20 -2.54
C THR A 121 -10.35 0.82 -1.13
N PHE A 122 -9.94 1.79 -0.32
CA PHE A 122 -9.54 1.52 1.07
C PHE A 122 -10.72 1.16 1.97
N ALA A 123 -11.89 1.74 1.76
CA ALA A 123 -13.09 1.31 2.47
C ALA A 123 -13.47 -0.13 2.12
N ALA A 124 -13.39 -0.50 0.84
CA ALA A 124 -13.71 -1.87 0.39
C ALA A 124 -12.79 -2.93 1.01
N ILE A 125 -11.46 -2.70 1.05
CA ILE A 125 -10.55 -3.65 1.70
C ILE A 125 -10.76 -3.72 3.22
N ALA A 126 -11.11 -2.60 3.87
CA ALA A 126 -11.42 -2.58 5.29
C ALA A 126 -12.67 -3.40 5.62
N MET A 127 -13.74 -3.20 4.85
CA MET A 127 -14.96 -3.98 4.99
C MET A 127 -14.71 -5.48 4.78
N SER A 128 -13.91 -5.85 3.76
CA SER A 128 -13.61 -7.26 3.49
C SER A 128 -12.78 -7.90 4.61
N GLU A 129 -11.79 -7.20 5.13
CA GLU A 129 -10.94 -7.73 6.21
C GLU A 129 -11.70 -7.82 7.53
N TYR A 130 -12.60 -6.87 7.81
CA TYR A 130 -13.48 -6.94 8.96
C TYR A 130 -14.51 -8.08 8.84
N ALA A 131 -15.05 -8.31 7.64
CA ALA A 131 -15.92 -9.47 7.38
C ALA A 131 -15.19 -10.80 7.65
N LEU A 132 -13.92 -10.90 7.27
CA LEU A 132 -13.09 -12.07 7.56
C LEU A 132 -12.90 -12.26 9.07
N ALA A 133 -12.72 -11.17 9.82
CA ALA A 133 -12.51 -11.21 11.27
C ALA A 133 -13.77 -11.63 12.06
N THR A 134 -14.95 -11.21 11.60
CA THR A 134 -16.21 -11.36 12.35
C THR A 134 -17.12 -12.46 11.81
N GLY A 135 -16.95 -12.84 10.54
CA GLY A 135 -17.89 -13.70 9.82
C GLY A 135 -19.20 -13.01 9.42
N GLU A 136 -19.32 -11.68 9.63
CA GLU A 136 -20.53 -10.93 9.30
C GLU A 136 -20.64 -10.65 7.79
N GLN A 137 -21.49 -11.39 7.10
CA GLN A 137 -21.68 -11.33 5.65
C GLN A 137 -22.03 -9.93 5.11
N LYS A 138 -22.73 -9.11 5.88
CA LYS A 138 -23.10 -7.75 5.47
C LYS A 138 -21.91 -6.87 5.10
N TYR A 139 -20.73 -7.06 5.74
CA TYR A 139 -19.51 -6.32 5.42
C TYR A 139 -18.85 -6.83 4.13
N ALA A 140 -18.92 -8.13 3.86
CA ALA A 140 -18.46 -8.69 2.58
C ALA A 140 -19.31 -8.17 1.42
N GLU A 141 -20.64 -8.14 1.58
CA GLU A 141 -21.58 -7.58 0.59
C GLU A 141 -21.35 -6.08 0.38
N ARG A 142 -21.09 -5.34 1.47
CA ARG A 142 -20.79 -3.90 1.39
C ARG A 142 -19.46 -3.64 0.68
N ALA A 143 -18.42 -4.43 0.94
CA ALA A 143 -17.15 -4.37 0.22
C ALA A 143 -17.34 -4.58 -1.29
N LEU A 144 -18.11 -5.59 -1.67
CA LEU A 144 -18.43 -5.86 -3.07
C LEU A 144 -19.24 -4.73 -3.71
N GLN A 145 -20.21 -4.14 -2.97
CA GLN A 145 -20.99 -3.01 -3.47
C GLN A 145 -20.10 -1.79 -3.73
N ILE A 146 -19.24 -1.42 -2.79
CA ILE A 146 -18.29 -0.30 -2.95
C ILE A 146 -17.35 -0.56 -4.15
N PHE A 147 -16.90 -1.79 -4.35
CA PHE A 147 -16.08 -2.16 -5.50
C PHE A 147 -16.84 -1.99 -6.82
N LYS A 148 -18.09 -2.45 -6.90
CA LYS A 148 -18.95 -2.27 -8.09
C LYS A 148 -19.21 -0.79 -8.39
N ASP A 149 -19.45 0.01 -7.35
CA ASP A 149 -19.59 1.46 -7.49
C ASP A 149 -18.27 2.10 -7.98
N THR A 150 -17.13 1.67 -7.45
CA THR A 150 -15.81 2.10 -7.91
C THR A 150 -15.62 1.82 -9.41
N GLN A 151 -15.96 0.64 -9.88
CA GLN A 151 -15.91 0.30 -11.31
C GLN A 151 -16.84 1.18 -12.13
N ARG A 152 -18.08 1.40 -11.66
CA ARG A 152 -19.05 2.31 -12.29
C ARG A 152 -18.49 3.73 -12.40
N PHE A 153 -17.88 4.26 -11.34
CA PHE A 153 -17.29 5.60 -11.37
C PHE A 153 -16.13 5.72 -12.36
N LEU A 154 -15.31 4.69 -12.50
CA LEU A 154 -14.17 4.67 -13.41
C LEU A 154 -14.58 4.54 -14.89
N THR A 155 -15.73 3.92 -15.16
CA THR A 155 -16.16 3.58 -16.54
C THR A 155 -17.26 4.47 -17.08
N THR A 156 -17.97 5.21 -16.22
CA THR A 156 -19.08 6.09 -16.66
C THR A 156 -18.55 7.52 -16.90
N PRO A 157 -18.59 8.01 -18.15
CA PRO A 157 -18.17 9.38 -18.46
C PRO A 157 -18.89 10.43 -17.62
N GLY A 158 -18.16 11.45 -17.19
CA GLY A 158 -18.70 12.61 -16.46
C GLY A 158 -18.89 12.42 -14.96
N ILE A 159 -18.77 11.21 -14.40
CA ILE A 159 -18.83 11.00 -12.93
C ILE A 159 -17.55 11.49 -12.25
N LEU A 160 -16.39 11.12 -12.80
CA LEU A 160 -15.11 11.62 -12.33
C LEU A 160 -14.61 12.74 -13.24
N ALA A 161 -14.11 13.82 -12.63
CA ALA A 161 -13.36 14.80 -13.39
C ALA A 161 -12.12 14.12 -14.00
N PRO A 162 -11.77 14.40 -15.27
CA PRO A 162 -10.65 13.76 -15.94
C PRO A 162 -9.33 14.13 -15.25
N LYS A 163 -8.38 13.19 -15.22
CA LYS A 163 -7.02 13.44 -14.74
C LYS A 163 -6.22 14.24 -15.75
N PHE A 164 -6.50 14.02 -17.04
CA PHE A 164 -5.82 14.67 -18.14
C PHE A 164 -6.85 15.37 -19.02
N GLU A 165 -6.48 16.48 -19.63
CA GLU A 165 -7.28 17.17 -20.62
C GLU A 165 -7.37 16.35 -21.92
N GLU A 166 -8.37 16.64 -22.75
CA GLU A 166 -8.57 15.95 -24.04
C GLU A 166 -7.36 16.04 -24.97
N SER A 167 -6.58 17.12 -24.84
CA SER A 167 -5.35 17.34 -25.61
C SER A 167 -4.20 16.40 -25.19
N VAL A 168 -4.32 15.72 -24.04
CA VAL A 168 -3.28 14.84 -23.47
C VAL A 168 -3.90 13.50 -23.13
N GLN A 169 -3.85 12.57 -24.07
CA GLN A 169 -4.44 11.24 -23.94
C GLN A 169 -3.48 10.29 -23.22
N LEU A 170 -3.58 10.22 -21.89
CA LEU A 170 -2.72 9.41 -21.02
C LEU A 170 -3.51 8.52 -20.07
N GLN A 171 -2.92 7.39 -19.68
CA GLN A 171 -3.40 6.53 -18.62
C GLN A 171 -2.35 6.32 -17.52
N SER A 172 -2.80 6.06 -16.30
CA SER A 172 -1.96 5.91 -15.12
C SER A 172 -1.98 4.49 -14.58
N HIS A 173 -0.82 4.00 -14.20
CA HIS A 173 -0.59 2.69 -13.60
C HIS A 173 -1.31 2.50 -12.26
N SER A 174 -1.35 3.53 -11.42
CA SER A 174 -1.81 3.43 -10.01
C SER A 174 -3.22 2.86 -9.83
N ILE A 175 -4.15 3.14 -10.77
CA ILE A 175 -5.52 2.58 -10.72
C ILE A 175 -5.51 1.07 -10.99
N ILE A 176 -4.71 0.63 -11.98
CA ILE A 176 -4.63 -0.78 -12.33
C ILE A 176 -4.04 -1.59 -11.18
N MET A 177 -2.98 -1.06 -10.57
CA MET A 177 -2.34 -1.64 -9.40
C MET A 177 -3.32 -1.83 -8.24
N ILE A 178 -4.05 -0.78 -7.85
CA ILE A 178 -4.94 -0.86 -6.69
C ILE A 178 -6.11 -1.81 -6.92
N LEU A 179 -6.64 -1.92 -8.14
CA LEU A 179 -7.74 -2.83 -8.44
C LEU A 179 -7.34 -4.31 -8.31
N ILE A 180 -6.08 -4.69 -8.57
CA ILE A 180 -5.57 -6.04 -8.30
C ILE A 180 -5.68 -6.35 -6.82
N ASN A 181 -5.21 -5.44 -5.96
CA ASN A 181 -5.22 -5.63 -4.51
C ASN A 181 -6.64 -5.69 -3.94
N VAL A 182 -7.49 -4.74 -4.32
CA VAL A 182 -8.88 -4.65 -3.82
C VAL A 182 -9.68 -5.89 -4.19
N ALA A 183 -9.63 -6.30 -5.45
CA ALA A 183 -10.34 -7.50 -5.90
C ALA A 183 -9.80 -8.77 -5.20
N SER A 184 -8.47 -8.86 -4.97
CA SER A 184 -7.85 -9.97 -4.24
C SER A 184 -8.30 -10.01 -2.76
N CYS A 185 -8.47 -8.87 -2.10
CA CYS A 185 -8.96 -8.81 -0.73
C CYS A 185 -10.43 -9.25 -0.63
N ILE A 186 -11.30 -8.70 -1.49
CA ILE A 186 -12.74 -9.00 -1.46
C ILE A 186 -13.01 -10.47 -1.80
N ARG A 187 -12.24 -11.07 -2.72
CA ARG A 187 -12.39 -12.46 -3.12
C ARG A 187 -12.19 -13.46 -1.97
N LYS A 188 -11.51 -13.06 -0.89
CA LYS A 188 -11.33 -13.91 0.30
C LYS A 188 -12.63 -14.15 1.07
N VAL A 189 -13.59 -13.24 0.96
CA VAL A 189 -14.83 -13.24 1.76
C VAL A 189 -16.12 -13.41 0.95
N ILE A 190 -16.05 -13.21 -0.37
CA ILE A 190 -17.19 -13.37 -1.26
C ILE A 190 -16.76 -13.92 -2.62
N ASN A 191 -17.51 -14.88 -3.14
CA ASN A 191 -17.24 -15.49 -4.44
C ASN A 191 -18.06 -14.77 -5.53
N ASP A 192 -17.41 -13.81 -6.22
CA ASP A 192 -17.97 -13.17 -7.42
C ASP A 192 -16.94 -13.30 -8.56
N PRO A 193 -17.29 -13.93 -9.70
CA PRO A 193 -16.37 -14.13 -10.84
C PRO A 193 -15.75 -12.83 -11.35
N LYS A 194 -16.49 -11.73 -11.28
CA LYS A 194 -16.00 -10.40 -11.73
C LYS A 194 -14.76 -9.92 -10.99
N LEU A 195 -14.53 -10.39 -9.76
CA LEU A 195 -13.30 -10.07 -9.03
C LEU A 195 -12.07 -10.73 -9.68
N THR A 196 -12.22 -11.98 -10.12
CA THR A 196 -11.15 -12.68 -10.84
C THR A 196 -10.94 -12.07 -12.24
N GLU A 197 -12.01 -11.77 -12.96
CA GLU A 197 -11.96 -11.09 -14.26
C GLU A 197 -11.22 -9.74 -14.14
N GLN A 198 -11.52 -8.93 -13.11
CA GLN A 198 -10.84 -7.66 -12.89
C GLN A 198 -9.34 -7.84 -12.63
N ILE A 199 -8.93 -8.86 -11.85
CA ILE A 199 -7.51 -9.15 -11.61
C ILE A 199 -6.83 -9.50 -12.95
N ASP A 200 -7.45 -10.38 -13.75
CA ASP A 200 -6.90 -10.82 -15.03
C ASP A 200 -6.77 -9.67 -16.03
N GLU A 201 -7.79 -8.83 -16.14
CA GLU A 201 -7.74 -7.62 -16.97
C GLU A 201 -6.66 -6.65 -16.53
N SER A 202 -6.51 -6.45 -15.22
CA SER A 202 -5.48 -5.55 -14.68
C SER A 202 -4.08 -6.06 -14.96
N ILE A 203 -3.81 -7.36 -14.75
CA ILE A 203 -2.52 -8.00 -15.07
C ILE A 203 -2.24 -7.92 -16.58
N ALA A 204 -3.24 -8.19 -17.42
CA ALA A 204 -3.10 -8.07 -18.87
C ALA A 204 -2.79 -6.62 -19.32
N LYS A 205 -3.43 -5.62 -18.70
CA LYS A 205 -3.14 -4.20 -18.96
C LYS A 205 -1.74 -3.80 -18.51
N LEU A 206 -1.28 -4.26 -17.34
CA LEU A 206 0.11 -4.04 -16.88
C LEU A 206 1.10 -4.55 -17.92
N LYS A 207 0.94 -5.82 -18.32
CA LYS A 207 1.81 -6.47 -19.30
C LYS A 207 1.81 -5.75 -20.64
N LYS A 208 0.65 -5.33 -21.13
CA LYS A 208 0.47 -4.76 -22.45
C LYS A 208 0.91 -3.30 -22.56
N TYR A 209 0.69 -2.49 -21.51
CA TYR A 209 0.77 -1.04 -21.62
C TYR A 209 1.88 -0.41 -20.77
N PHE A 210 2.23 -0.97 -19.61
CA PHE A 210 3.09 -0.29 -18.64
C PHE A 210 4.49 -0.87 -18.51
N ILE A 211 4.69 -2.13 -18.93
CA ILE A 211 6.00 -2.77 -18.92
C ILE A 211 6.76 -2.35 -20.17
N HIS A 212 7.91 -1.69 -19.99
CA HIS A 212 8.76 -1.17 -21.04
C HIS A 212 10.16 -1.81 -20.99
N PRO A 213 10.37 -2.95 -21.70
CA PRO A 213 11.63 -3.70 -21.66
C PRO A 213 12.84 -2.88 -22.16
N GLU A 214 12.64 -1.94 -23.07
CA GLU A 214 13.69 -1.06 -23.62
C GLU A 214 14.30 -0.15 -22.54
N PHE A 215 13.54 0.22 -21.51
CA PHE A 215 14.00 0.99 -20.35
C PHE A 215 14.19 0.12 -19.11
N LYS A 216 13.85 -1.17 -19.17
CA LYS A 216 13.81 -2.07 -18.03
C LYS A 216 13.04 -1.46 -16.86
N CYS A 217 11.81 -1.07 -17.09
CA CYS A 217 10.96 -0.46 -16.06
C CYS A 217 9.48 -0.69 -16.34
N LEU A 218 8.68 -0.37 -15.32
CA LEU A 218 7.26 -0.15 -15.41
C LEU A 218 7.04 1.36 -15.27
N LEU A 219 6.41 1.99 -16.27
CA LEU A 219 6.18 3.43 -16.29
C LEU A 219 4.92 3.81 -15.49
N GLU A 220 4.98 4.94 -14.81
CA GLU A 220 3.85 5.47 -14.03
C GLU A 220 2.71 5.99 -14.93
N THR A 221 3.06 6.47 -16.11
CA THR A 221 2.10 7.07 -17.07
C THR A 221 2.52 6.74 -18.49
N VAL A 222 1.56 6.32 -19.31
CA VAL A 222 1.75 5.97 -20.73
C VAL A 222 0.60 6.54 -21.59
N GLY A 223 0.75 6.53 -22.91
CA GLY A 223 -0.35 6.81 -23.82
C GLY A 223 -1.50 5.80 -23.70
N MET A 224 -2.64 6.10 -24.33
CA MET A 224 -3.86 5.27 -24.18
C MET A 224 -3.71 3.85 -24.72
N ASN A 225 -2.79 3.61 -25.67
CA ASN A 225 -2.48 2.27 -26.16
C ASN A 225 -1.13 1.74 -25.65
N GLY A 226 -0.56 2.36 -24.60
CA GLY A 226 0.71 1.98 -24.02
C GLY A 226 1.92 2.66 -24.67
N GLU A 227 1.71 3.66 -25.51
CA GLU A 227 2.81 4.37 -26.16
C GLU A 227 3.69 5.09 -25.12
N PHE A 228 5.00 5.01 -25.32
CA PHE A 228 5.95 5.83 -24.56
C PHE A 228 5.75 7.31 -24.94
N VAL A 229 5.57 8.14 -23.91
CA VAL A 229 5.40 9.59 -24.08
C VAL A 229 6.65 10.30 -23.57
N ASP A 230 7.43 10.90 -24.47
CA ASP A 230 8.71 11.55 -24.14
C ASP A 230 8.51 12.94 -23.51
N THR A 231 7.88 12.94 -22.34
CA THR A 231 7.71 14.09 -21.45
C THR A 231 8.20 13.74 -20.06
N CYS A 232 8.42 14.73 -19.18
CA CYS A 232 8.80 14.44 -17.79
C CYS A 232 7.81 13.47 -17.10
N MET A 233 6.51 13.62 -17.35
CA MET A 233 5.49 12.74 -16.80
C MET A 233 5.57 11.31 -17.37
N GLY A 234 5.70 11.17 -18.71
CA GLY A 234 5.73 9.85 -19.36
C GLY A 234 7.06 9.10 -19.15
N ARG A 235 8.14 9.79 -18.74
CA ARG A 235 9.42 9.18 -18.39
C ARG A 235 9.53 8.81 -16.90
N THR A 236 8.54 9.19 -16.08
CA THR A 236 8.59 8.97 -14.64
C THR A 236 8.46 7.50 -14.30
N ILE A 237 9.43 7.00 -13.52
CA ILE A 237 9.38 5.75 -12.80
C ILE A 237 9.13 6.08 -11.33
N ASN A 238 8.17 5.40 -10.71
CA ASN A 238 7.98 5.38 -9.28
C ASN A 238 8.41 3.99 -8.76
N PRO A 239 9.66 3.81 -8.30
CA PRO A 239 10.15 2.51 -7.87
C PRO A 239 9.27 1.87 -6.80
N GLY A 240 8.75 2.66 -5.85
CA GLY A 240 7.85 2.17 -4.81
C GLY A 240 6.56 1.56 -5.36
N HIS A 241 5.85 2.26 -6.27
CA HIS A 241 4.65 1.73 -6.92
C HIS A 241 4.95 0.47 -7.76
N CYS A 242 6.08 0.47 -8.48
CA CYS A 242 6.47 -0.68 -9.27
C CYS A 242 6.74 -1.91 -8.39
N ILE A 243 7.42 -1.73 -7.26
CA ILE A 243 7.69 -2.76 -6.26
C ILE A 243 6.38 -3.23 -5.60
N GLU A 244 5.49 -2.31 -5.22
CA GLU A 244 4.19 -2.64 -4.65
C GLU A 244 3.36 -3.46 -5.66
N THR A 245 3.35 -3.08 -6.94
CA THR A 245 2.71 -3.86 -8.00
C THR A 245 3.29 -5.27 -8.11
N SER A 246 4.61 -5.40 -8.03
CA SER A 246 5.25 -6.71 -8.16
C SER A 246 4.75 -7.68 -7.10
N TRP A 247 4.67 -7.27 -5.83
CA TRP A 247 4.20 -8.19 -4.81
C TRP A 247 2.67 -8.37 -4.81
N PHE A 248 1.87 -7.41 -5.28
CA PHE A 248 0.44 -7.65 -5.54
C PHE A 248 0.24 -8.77 -6.57
N VAL A 249 1.05 -8.75 -7.62
CA VAL A 249 1.02 -9.79 -8.65
C VAL A 249 1.59 -11.11 -8.13
N LEU A 250 2.65 -11.10 -7.31
CA LEU A 250 3.18 -12.32 -6.64
C LEU A 250 2.16 -12.93 -5.67
N ASP A 251 1.38 -12.11 -4.96
CA ASP A 251 0.28 -12.62 -4.11
C ASP A 251 -0.78 -13.35 -4.95
N VAL A 252 -1.13 -12.81 -6.13
CA VAL A 252 -2.04 -13.47 -7.09
C VAL A 252 -1.40 -14.75 -7.63
N ALA A 253 -0.14 -14.72 -8.03
CA ALA A 253 0.59 -15.90 -8.51
C ALA A 253 0.61 -17.02 -7.47
N LYS A 254 0.87 -16.68 -6.20
CA LYS A 254 0.82 -17.60 -5.07
C LYS A 254 -0.54 -18.26 -4.93
N GLN A 255 -1.63 -17.48 -4.99
CA GLN A 255 -3.01 -17.99 -4.92
C GLN A 255 -3.36 -18.92 -6.08
N ARG A 256 -2.62 -18.85 -7.20
CA ARG A 256 -2.75 -19.70 -8.40
C ARG A 256 -1.69 -20.80 -8.47
N GLY A 257 -1.08 -21.15 -7.33
CA GLY A 257 -0.07 -22.21 -7.28
C GLY A 257 1.26 -21.84 -7.93
N TRP A 258 1.62 -20.55 -7.89
CA TRP A 258 2.82 -19.98 -8.51
C TRP A 258 2.82 -20.11 -10.04
N ASP A 259 1.72 -19.69 -10.67
CA ASP A 259 1.65 -19.61 -12.14
C ASP A 259 2.91 -18.96 -12.70
N LYS A 260 3.58 -19.67 -13.60
CA LYS A 260 4.93 -19.30 -14.03
C LYS A 260 4.98 -17.98 -14.77
N GLU A 261 4.02 -17.71 -15.66
CA GLU A 261 4.02 -16.49 -16.48
C GLU A 261 3.84 -15.26 -15.60
N ILE A 262 2.90 -15.31 -14.66
CA ILE A 262 2.61 -14.22 -13.73
C ILE A 262 3.78 -14.04 -12.75
N THR A 263 4.35 -15.13 -12.26
CA THR A 263 5.50 -15.10 -11.34
C THR A 263 6.72 -14.47 -12.01
N ASP A 264 7.10 -14.92 -13.20
CA ASP A 264 8.26 -14.40 -13.94
C ASP A 264 8.10 -12.90 -14.24
N MET A 265 6.91 -12.47 -14.65
CA MET A 265 6.62 -11.06 -14.89
C MET A 265 6.78 -10.21 -13.61
N ALA A 266 6.25 -10.68 -12.50
CA ALA A 266 6.31 -9.96 -11.23
C ALA A 266 7.75 -9.85 -10.69
N LEU A 267 8.53 -10.94 -10.79
CA LEU A 267 9.96 -10.93 -10.43
C LEU A 267 10.75 -9.97 -11.32
N GLN A 268 10.47 -9.95 -12.62
CA GLN A 268 11.11 -9.02 -13.55
C GLN A 268 10.80 -7.54 -13.17
N ILE A 269 9.53 -7.23 -12.82
CA ILE A 269 9.15 -5.89 -12.34
C ILE A 269 9.92 -5.55 -11.07
N PHE A 270 10.03 -6.48 -10.12
CA PHE A 270 10.75 -6.25 -8.86
C PHE A 270 12.24 -5.99 -9.10
N ASP A 271 12.92 -6.83 -9.89
CA ASP A 271 14.35 -6.70 -10.15
C ASP A 271 14.69 -5.38 -10.86
N TRP A 272 13.93 -5.02 -11.88
CA TRP A 272 14.11 -3.74 -12.55
C TRP A 272 13.85 -2.55 -11.63
N SER A 273 12.82 -2.66 -10.77
CA SER A 273 12.47 -1.58 -9.84
C SER A 273 13.48 -1.44 -8.72
N TRP A 274 14.10 -2.53 -8.28
CA TRP A 274 15.24 -2.51 -7.39
C TRP A 274 16.44 -1.79 -8.04
N ASP A 275 16.78 -2.11 -9.27
CA ASP A 275 17.91 -1.48 -9.98
C ASP A 275 17.70 0.02 -10.17
N TRP A 276 16.49 0.45 -10.48
CA TRP A 276 16.13 1.87 -10.59
C TRP A 276 16.05 2.59 -9.24
N GLY A 277 15.52 1.94 -8.23
CA GLY A 277 15.19 2.56 -6.95
C GLY A 277 16.32 2.57 -5.94
N TRP A 278 17.17 1.53 -5.90
CA TRP A 278 18.22 1.42 -4.90
C TRP A 278 19.29 2.51 -5.05
N ASP A 279 19.46 3.34 -4.01
CA ASP A 279 20.49 4.35 -3.97
C ASP A 279 21.85 3.72 -3.66
N LYS A 280 22.75 3.67 -4.67
CA LYS A 280 24.07 3.07 -4.54
C LYS A 280 25.02 3.84 -3.60
N GLN A 281 24.71 5.12 -3.33
CA GLN A 281 25.53 5.98 -2.48
C GLN A 281 25.11 5.93 -1.02
N TYR A 282 23.81 6.03 -0.75
CA TYR A 282 23.28 6.18 0.61
C TYR A 282 22.38 5.02 1.06
N GLY A 283 22.08 4.08 0.18
CA GLY A 283 21.11 3.01 0.45
C GLY A 283 19.66 3.46 0.40
N GLY A 284 18.75 2.51 0.58
CA GLY A 284 17.31 2.74 0.53
C GLY A 284 16.75 3.00 -0.87
N ILE A 285 15.43 2.96 -1.01
CA ILE A 285 14.73 3.19 -2.27
C ILE A 285 14.40 4.67 -2.45
N ILE A 286 14.78 5.23 -3.58
CA ILE A 286 14.51 6.61 -3.99
C ILE A 286 13.06 6.74 -4.46
N ASN A 287 12.48 7.94 -4.27
CA ASN A 287 11.07 8.21 -4.56
C ASN A 287 10.74 8.16 -6.06
N PHE A 288 11.47 8.91 -6.90
CA PHE A 288 11.24 8.96 -8.36
C PHE A 288 12.52 8.90 -9.18
N ARG A 289 12.40 8.34 -10.39
CA ARG A 289 13.43 8.32 -11.43
C ARG A 289 12.86 8.72 -12.77
N ASP A 290 13.72 9.12 -13.69
CA ASP A 290 13.41 9.31 -15.11
C ASP A 290 14.04 8.15 -15.90
N CYS A 291 13.29 7.47 -16.77
CA CYS A 291 13.75 6.29 -17.50
C CYS A 291 14.90 6.58 -18.48
N ARG A 292 15.18 7.86 -18.77
CA ARG A 292 16.35 8.32 -19.54
C ARG A 292 17.43 8.97 -18.66
N ASN A 293 17.33 8.84 -17.33
CA ASN A 293 18.24 9.48 -16.36
C ASN A 293 18.28 11.03 -16.50
N LEU A 294 17.19 11.65 -16.94
CA LEU A 294 17.04 13.09 -16.92
C LEU A 294 16.53 13.58 -15.56
N PRO A 295 16.63 14.89 -15.24
CA PRO A 295 16.04 15.43 -14.04
C PRO A 295 14.53 15.21 -13.97
N VAL A 296 14.04 14.74 -12.83
CA VAL A 296 12.60 14.64 -12.53
C VAL A 296 12.09 15.99 -12.05
N GLN A 297 10.85 16.36 -12.37
CA GLN A 297 10.28 17.65 -11.97
C GLN A 297 9.90 17.70 -10.47
N ASP A 298 9.63 16.55 -9.84
CA ASP A 298 9.28 16.50 -8.44
C ASP A 298 10.50 16.79 -7.57
N TYR A 299 10.42 17.80 -6.70
CA TYR A 299 11.54 18.20 -5.82
C TYR A 299 11.90 17.12 -4.78
N SER A 300 10.96 16.20 -4.46
CA SER A 300 11.19 15.08 -3.54
C SER A 300 11.76 13.84 -4.24
N GLN A 301 12.21 13.97 -5.48
CA GLN A 301 12.56 12.85 -6.36
C GLN A 301 13.63 11.90 -5.79
N ASP A 302 14.58 12.41 -5.03
CA ASP A 302 15.67 11.64 -4.43
C ASP A 302 15.50 11.38 -2.91
N MET A 303 14.42 11.87 -2.32
CA MET A 303 14.09 11.61 -0.91
C MET A 303 13.78 10.13 -0.68
N LYS A 304 13.87 9.72 0.58
CA LYS A 304 13.50 8.40 1.06
C LYS A 304 12.19 8.51 1.83
N PHE A 305 11.10 7.99 1.25
CA PHE A 305 9.83 7.87 1.94
C PHE A 305 9.72 6.50 2.61
N TRP A 306 8.95 6.40 3.69
CA TRP A 306 8.76 5.16 4.46
C TRP A 306 8.18 4.03 3.62
N TRP A 307 7.18 4.34 2.78
CA TRP A 307 6.39 3.33 2.09
C TRP A 307 7.15 2.58 0.98
N PRO A 308 8.03 3.17 0.15
CA PRO A 308 8.82 2.37 -0.80
C PRO A 308 9.74 1.35 -0.12
N GLN A 309 10.25 1.67 1.06
CA GLN A 309 11.08 0.76 1.84
C GLN A 309 10.25 -0.43 2.34
N THR A 310 9.08 -0.14 2.94
CA THR A 310 8.19 -1.20 3.46
C THR A 310 7.68 -2.12 2.36
N GLU A 311 7.32 -1.57 1.19
CA GLU A 311 6.91 -2.38 0.05
C GLU A 311 8.04 -3.28 -0.47
N THR A 312 9.28 -2.79 -0.44
CA THR A 312 10.46 -3.57 -0.84
C THR A 312 10.73 -4.74 0.10
N ILE A 313 10.55 -4.56 1.40
CA ILE A 313 10.65 -5.63 2.40
C ILE A 313 9.65 -6.75 2.07
N ILE A 314 8.39 -6.40 1.80
CA ILE A 314 7.35 -7.38 1.43
C ILE A 314 7.70 -8.10 0.13
N ALA A 315 8.05 -7.34 -0.91
CA ALA A 315 8.35 -7.89 -2.23
C ALA A 315 9.53 -8.88 -2.21
N SER A 316 10.58 -8.57 -1.44
CA SER A 316 11.75 -9.45 -1.28
C SER A 316 11.38 -10.81 -0.69
N LEU A 317 10.54 -10.82 0.35
CA LEU A 317 10.07 -12.06 0.98
C LEU A 317 9.16 -12.87 0.04
N TYR A 318 8.28 -12.22 -0.72
CA TYR A 318 7.48 -12.90 -1.73
C TYR A 318 8.34 -13.52 -2.82
N ALA A 319 9.34 -12.78 -3.31
CA ALA A 319 10.25 -13.26 -4.34
C ALA A 319 11.04 -14.48 -3.86
N TYR A 320 11.55 -14.45 -2.63
CA TYR A 320 12.21 -15.62 -2.02
C TYR A 320 11.25 -16.79 -1.86
N LEU A 321 10.05 -16.55 -1.38
CA LEU A 321 9.02 -17.60 -1.23
C LEU A 321 8.64 -18.26 -2.56
N ALA A 322 8.67 -17.49 -3.66
CA ALA A 322 8.38 -17.98 -5.00
C ALA A 322 9.51 -18.82 -5.60
N THR A 323 10.77 -18.44 -5.36
CA THR A 323 11.93 -18.95 -6.09
C THR A 323 12.88 -19.81 -5.27
N GLY A 324 12.98 -19.54 -3.96
CA GLY A 324 14.06 -20.09 -3.12
C GLY A 324 15.45 -19.50 -3.42
N ASP A 325 15.54 -18.41 -4.20
CA ASP A 325 16.80 -17.78 -4.55
C ASP A 325 17.26 -16.81 -3.44
N ASP A 326 18.43 -17.13 -2.86
CA ASP A 326 19.03 -16.39 -1.76
C ASP A 326 19.31 -14.91 -2.09
N GLU A 327 19.40 -14.53 -3.36
CA GLU A 327 19.58 -13.14 -3.78
C GLU A 327 18.43 -12.23 -3.25
N TYR A 328 17.22 -12.77 -3.17
CA TYR A 328 16.08 -12.03 -2.61
C TYR A 328 16.15 -11.88 -1.08
N ILE A 329 16.79 -12.81 -0.38
CA ILE A 329 17.10 -12.64 1.05
C ILE A 329 18.19 -11.60 1.25
N TYR A 330 19.20 -11.52 0.38
CA TYR A 330 20.19 -10.45 0.44
C TYR A 330 19.58 -9.08 0.14
N LYS A 331 18.63 -8.98 -0.80
CA LYS A 331 17.86 -7.74 -1.02
C LYS A 331 17.03 -7.38 0.21
N HIS A 332 16.35 -8.36 0.82
CA HIS A 332 15.60 -8.17 2.06
C HIS A 332 16.50 -7.69 3.20
N GLN A 333 17.69 -8.28 3.37
CA GLN A 333 18.64 -7.85 4.38
C GLN A 333 19.03 -6.39 4.19
N ARG A 334 19.46 -6.03 2.98
CA ARG A 334 19.91 -4.67 2.65
C ARG A 334 18.83 -3.62 2.91
N ILE A 335 17.61 -3.88 2.48
CA ILE A 335 16.51 -2.92 2.68
C ILE A 335 16.06 -2.85 4.14
N SER A 336 15.98 -3.99 4.84
CA SER A 336 15.55 -4.04 6.23
C SER A 336 16.56 -3.37 7.16
N GLU A 337 17.84 -3.69 7.03
CA GLU A 337 18.90 -3.06 7.82
C GLU A 337 18.93 -1.54 7.61
N TRP A 338 18.85 -1.10 6.36
CA TRP A 338 18.83 0.34 6.06
C TRP A 338 17.58 1.01 6.65
N THR A 339 16.42 0.43 6.48
CA THR A 339 15.13 0.98 6.93
C THR A 339 15.09 1.11 8.45
N TYR A 340 15.46 0.05 9.16
CA TYR A 340 15.45 0.03 10.63
C TYR A 340 16.55 0.89 11.26
N ALA A 341 17.60 1.23 10.52
CA ALA A 341 18.62 2.18 10.96
C ALA A 341 18.18 3.66 10.86
N HIS A 342 17.17 3.99 10.03
CA HIS A 342 16.88 5.40 9.71
C HIS A 342 15.45 5.86 10.07
N PHE A 343 14.44 4.99 9.98
CA PHE A 343 13.04 5.39 10.15
C PHE A 343 12.50 5.30 11.58
N PRO A 344 12.79 4.28 12.40
CA PRO A 344 12.26 4.18 13.76
C PRO A 344 12.67 5.37 14.63
N ASP A 345 11.72 5.88 15.43
CA ASP A 345 11.99 6.89 16.45
C ASP A 345 12.03 6.24 17.84
N ALA A 346 13.23 6.04 18.35
CA ALA A 346 13.44 5.38 19.64
C ALA A 346 12.93 6.18 20.86
N GLU A 347 12.67 7.48 20.71
CA GLU A 347 12.24 8.36 21.79
C GLU A 347 10.71 8.36 21.95
N PHE A 348 9.97 8.46 20.82
CA PHE A 348 8.51 8.62 20.85
C PHE A 348 7.75 7.46 20.21
N GLY A 349 8.46 6.46 19.72
CA GLY A 349 7.83 5.36 18.98
C GLY A 349 7.38 5.73 17.57
N GLU A 350 6.77 4.78 16.87
CA GLU A 350 6.42 4.91 15.45
C GLU A 350 7.65 5.28 14.58
N TRP A 351 7.47 5.45 13.29
CA TRP A 351 8.53 5.78 12.35
C TRP A 351 8.35 7.19 11.79
N TYR A 352 9.46 7.87 11.47
CA TYR A 352 9.42 9.03 10.59
C TYR A 352 8.86 8.65 9.21
N GLY A 353 8.30 9.62 8.48
CA GLY A 353 7.74 9.37 7.16
C GLY A 353 8.67 9.76 6.02
N TYR A 354 9.43 10.81 6.24
CA TYR A 354 10.15 11.51 5.18
C TYR A 354 11.59 11.80 5.60
N LEU A 355 12.52 11.22 4.87
CA LEU A 355 13.96 11.44 5.05
C LEU A 355 14.54 12.12 3.82
N HIS A 356 15.57 12.91 4.03
CA HIS A 356 16.45 13.34 2.96
C HIS A 356 17.15 12.15 2.31
N ARG A 357 17.80 12.36 1.19
CA ARG A 357 18.49 11.30 0.45
C ARG A 357 19.53 10.57 1.27
N ASP A 358 20.24 11.28 2.15
CA ASP A 358 21.29 10.74 3.03
C ASP A 358 20.75 9.96 4.25
N GLY A 359 19.42 9.91 4.45
CA GLY A 359 18.78 9.25 5.58
C GLY A 359 18.51 10.15 6.79
N THR A 360 18.88 11.43 6.75
CA THR A 360 18.51 12.37 7.81
C THR A 360 17.02 12.75 7.75
N VAL A 361 16.42 13.02 8.92
CA VAL A 361 14.98 13.32 9.03
C VAL A 361 14.64 14.63 8.34
N ALA A 362 13.74 14.58 7.36
CA ALA A 362 13.25 15.76 6.65
C ALA A 362 11.98 16.35 7.30
N GLN A 363 11.12 15.49 7.87
CA GLN A 363 9.92 15.90 8.58
C GLN A 363 9.73 15.01 9.82
N PRO A 364 9.69 15.60 11.04
CA PRO A 364 9.61 14.82 12.28
C PRO A 364 8.20 14.29 12.61
N ALA A 365 7.13 14.89 12.07
CA ALA A 365 5.76 14.49 12.36
C ALA A 365 5.50 13.00 12.03
N LYS A 366 4.72 12.33 12.89
CA LYS A 366 4.41 10.90 12.73
C LYS A 366 3.37 10.64 11.65
N GLY A 367 2.57 11.64 11.32
CA GLY A 367 1.59 11.50 10.26
C GLY A 367 1.05 12.81 9.72
N ASN A 368 0.33 12.69 8.60
CA ASN A 368 -0.36 13.77 7.92
C ASN A 368 -1.52 13.19 7.08
N LEU A 369 -2.10 13.95 6.14
CA LEU A 369 -3.18 13.46 5.28
C LEU A 369 -2.74 12.32 4.32
N PHE A 370 -1.42 12.05 4.19
CA PHE A 370 -0.84 11.05 3.28
C PHE A 370 0.00 9.97 4.00
N LYS A 371 0.47 10.22 5.23
CA LYS A 371 1.15 9.25 6.10
C LYS A 371 0.28 8.96 7.33
N GLY A 372 0.13 7.70 7.65
CA GLY A 372 -0.63 7.21 8.80
C GLY A 372 -0.50 5.69 8.93
N PRO A 373 -1.35 5.04 9.75
CA PRO A 373 -1.24 3.62 10.09
C PRO A 373 -1.65 2.71 8.92
N PHE A 374 -0.75 2.51 7.96
CA PHE A 374 -1.01 1.59 6.85
C PHE A 374 0.24 0.85 6.37
N HIS A 375 1.17 1.50 5.65
CA HIS A 375 2.30 0.80 5.03
C HIS A 375 3.21 0.12 6.04
N ILE A 376 3.52 0.78 7.17
CA ILE A 376 4.38 0.22 8.22
C ILE A 376 3.73 -0.99 8.87
N PRO A 377 2.54 -0.89 9.50
CA PRO A 377 1.91 -2.05 10.10
C PRO A 377 1.51 -3.12 9.07
N ARG A 378 1.11 -2.75 7.83
CA ARG A 378 0.85 -3.72 6.75
C ARG A 378 2.10 -4.53 6.44
N MET A 379 3.25 -3.86 6.33
CA MET A 379 4.52 -4.54 6.10
C MET A 379 4.83 -5.51 7.22
N MET A 380 4.74 -5.09 8.47
CA MET A 380 5.06 -5.94 9.62
C MET A 380 4.17 -7.19 9.68
N ILE A 381 2.85 -7.02 9.49
CA ILE A 381 1.89 -8.13 9.48
C ILE A 381 2.19 -9.09 8.31
N LYS A 382 2.37 -8.54 7.10
CA LYS A 382 2.60 -9.33 5.90
C LYS A 382 3.95 -10.03 5.94
N ALA A 383 5.01 -9.33 6.33
CA ALA A 383 6.35 -9.89 6.46
C ALA A 383 6.42 -10.98 7.55
N TYR A 384 5.78 -10.76 8.70
CA TYR A 384 5.63 -11.80 9.72
C TYR A 384 4.98 -13.06 9.15
N SER A 385 3.85 -12.91 8.46
CA SER A 385 3.12 -14.04 7.85
C SER A 385 3.97 -14.78 6.80
N LEU A 386 4.68 -14.04 5.93
CA LEU A 386 5.56 -14.62 4.91
C LEU A 386 6.76 -15.35 5.54
N CYS A 387 7.36 -14.78 6.59
CA CYS A 387 8.43 -15.46 7.34
C CYS A 387 7.95 -16.77 7.93
N GLN A 388 6.74 -16.82 8.53
CA GLN A 388 6.17 -18.07 9.04
C GLN A 388 5.95 -19.10 7.93
N GLU A 389 5.48 -18.67 6.74
CA GLU A 389 5.32 -19.57 5.60
C GLU A 389 6.66 -20.13 5.09
N ILE A 390 7.70 -19.29 5.01
CA ILE A 390 9.04 -19.70 4.62
C ILE A 390 9.58 -20.75 5.60
N LEU A 391 9.49 -20.50 6.90
CA LEU A 391 9.94 -21.43 7.94
C LEU A 391 9.21 -22.75 7.89
N ASN A 392 7.92 -22.77 7.54
CA ASN A 392 7.09 -23.97 7.47
C ASN A 392 7.32 -24.77 6.16
N LYS A 393 7.82 -24.17 5.08
CA LYS A 393 8.15 -24.87 3.83
C LYS A 393 9.44 -25.69 3.92
N GLU A 394 10.31 -25.36 4.85
CA GLU A 394 11.61 -26.01 5.05
C GLU A 394 11.55 -27.22 6.00
N VAL A 395 10.36 -27.59 6.48
CA VAL A 395 10.10 -28.79 7.29
C VAL A 395 9.48 -29.88 6.46
#